data_c9597bad8504569d912d345e3aac74c6
#
_entry.id   c9597bad8504569d912d345e3aac74c6
#
_cell.length_a   1.000
_cell.length_b   1.000
_cell.length_c   1.000
_cell.angle_alpha   90.00
_cell.angle_beta   90.00
_cell.angle_gamma   90.00
#
_symmetry.space_group_name_H-M   'P 1'
#
loop_
_entity.id
_entity.type
_entity.pdbx_description
1 polymer ?
#
loop_
_entity_poly.entity_id
_entity_poly.type
_entity_poly.pdbx_seq_one_letter_code
_entity_poly.pdbx_strand_id
1 'polypeptide(L)'
;MSNLKVNTIELTSHKKLIRYIACRRGDAGYYETAQVCINGHVITSGIESSKLDMQKFCEDCGKPTIIKCHYCKTRIRGSYRSPNVVLITEYIVPKFCYKCGRPFPWTKAKIDAARELVEFEDKINTKEKELLKNSLDDIIAENPKTEMAAIKFKHIMAKVGQETAKKILTGQNA
;
A
#
# COMPACT_ATOMS: atom_id res chain seq x y z
N MET A 1 -1.00 -41.58 18.31
CA MET A 1 0.23 -40.76 18.24
C MET A 1 0.53 -40.51 16.78
N SER A 2 0.07 -39.39 16.23
CA SER A 2 0.25 -39.05 14.83
C SER A 2 1.02 -37.72 14.75
N ASN A 3 2.25 -37.81 14.22
CA ASN A 3 3.20 -36.74 14.04
C ASN A 3 2.65 -35.64 13.13
N LEU A 4 2.50 -34.42 13.66
CA LEU A 4 2.33 -33.20 12.86
C LEU A 4 3.70 -32.80 12.29
N LYS A 5 3.87 -32.95 10.99
CA LYS A 5 5.00 -32.34 10.27
C LYS A 5 4.74 -30.85 10.09
N VAL A 6 5.55 -30.03 10.71
CA VAL A 6 5.59 -28.58 10.51
C VAL A 6 6.47 -28.32 9.27
N ASN A 7 5.87 -27.88 8.18
CA ASN A 7 6.62 -27.39 7.02
C ASN A 7 6.92 -25.89 7.23
N THR A 8 8.17 -25.61 7.54
CA THR A 8 8.70 -24.25 7.60
C THR A 8 9.16 -23.86 6.19
N ILE A 9 8.52 -22.88 5.57
CA ILE A 9 8.99 -22.27 4.33
C ILE A 9 9.64 -20.94 4.71
N GLU A 10 10.95 -20.87 4.62
CA GLU A 10 11.71 -19.63 4.72
C GLU A 10 11.58 -18.84 3.41
N LEU A 11 10.93 -17.69 3.48
CA LEU A 11 10.93 -16.67 2.42
C LEU A 11 11.70 -15.44 2.93
N THR A 12 12.96 -15.39 2.56
CA THR A 12 13.85 -14.25 2.76
C THR A 12 13.47 -13.13 1.77
N SER A 13 12.75 -12.14 2.24
CA SER A 13 12.76 -10.73 1.80
C SER A 13 11.63 -9.98 2.50
N HIS A 14 11.94 -9.12 3.45
CA HIS A 14 11.15 -8.04 4.08
C HIS A 14 9.60 -8.16 4.19
N LYS A 15 9.04 -9.35 4.07
CA LYS A 15 7.64 -9.67 4.33
C LYS A 15 7.58 -10.45 5.64
N LYS A 16 6.92 -9.88 6.64
CA LYS A 16 6.67 -10.46 7.96
C LYS A 16 6.32 -11.94 7.88
N LEU A 17 7.01 -12.75 8.67
CA LEU A 17 6.82 -14.19 8.82
C LEU A 17 5.37 -14.50 9.23
N ILE A 18 4.58 -15.09 8.33
CA ILE A 18 3.25 -15.60 8.63
C ILE A 18 3.42 -17.07 9.06
N ARG A 19 3.24 -17.36 10.34
CA ARG A 19 3.13 -18.75 10.81
C ARG A 19 1.78 -19.31 10.35
N TYR A 20 1.80 -20.23 9.41
CA TYR A 20 0.64 -21.01 9.01
C TYR A 20 0.45 -22.19 9.96
N ILE A 21 -0.65 -22.18 10.72
CA ILE A 21 -1.15 -23.39 11.39
C ILE A 21 -2.25 -23.94 10.49
N ALA A 22 -2.11 -25.19 10.04
CA ALA A 22 -3.02 -25.81 9.11
C ALA A 22 -4.47 -25.84 9.64
N CYS A 23 -5.41 -25.20 8.95
CA CYS A 23 -6.84 -25.31 9.17
C CYS A 23 -7.38 -26.67 8.69
N ARG A 24 -8.28 -27.26 9.46
CA ARG A 24 -9.06 -28.43 9.02
C ARG A 24 -10.01 -28.02 7.88
N ARG A 25 -10.26 -28.94 6.94
CA ARG A 25 -11.22 -28.71 5.84
C ARG A 25 -12.60 -28.40 6.42
N GLY A 26 -13.08 -27.19 6.16
CA GLY A 26 -14.40 -26.71 6.62
C GLY A 26 -14.45 -25.23 7.03
N ASP A 27 -13.31 -24.65 7.42
CA ASP A 27 -13.24 -23.28 7.92
C ASP A 27 -12.58 -22.36 6.87
N ALA A 28 -13.36 -21.94 5.90
CA ALA A 28 -12.90 -20.94 4.93
C ALA A 28 -12.76 -19.58 5.63
N GLY A 29 -11.52 -19.11 5.78
CA GLY A 29 -11.29 -17.74 6.23
C GLY A 29 -11.73 -16.71 5.20
N TYR A 30 -11.99 -15.49 5.64
CA TYR A 30 -12.43 -14.39 4.79
C TYR A 30 -11.69 -13.09 5.12
N TYR A 31 -11.70 -12.15 4.16
CA TYR A 31 -11.22 -10.80 4.39
C TYR A 31 -12.37 -9.92 4.89
N GLU A 32 -12.15 -9.26 6.00
CA GLU A 32 -13.03 -8.20 6.47
C GLU A 32 -12.93 -6.97 5.55
N THR A 33 -13.80 -5.99 5.77
CA THR A 33 -13.77 -4.72 5.07
C THR A 33 -13.01 -3.70 5.92
N ALA A 34 -12.00 -3.04 5.34
CA ALA A 34 -11.33 -1.93 6.00
C ALA A 34 -12.08 -0.61 5.78
N GLN A 35 -12.01 0.27 6.77
CA GLN A 35 -12.32 1.68 6.65
C GLN A 35 -11.03 2.49 6.71
N VAL A 36 -10.81 3.32 5.68
CA VAL A 36 -9.59 4.10 5.49
C VAL A 36 -9.97 5.52 5.08
N CYS A 37 -9.28 6.53 5.58
CA CYS A 37 -9.48 7.89 5.10
C CYS A 37 -8.86 8.09 3.70
N ILE A 38 -9.28 9.13 2.99
CA ILE A 38 -8.76 9.41 1.64
C ILE A 38 -7.27 9.73 1.61
N ASN A 39 -6.64 10.07 2.75
CA ASN A 39 -5.20 10.26 2.90
C ASN A 39 -4.46 8.96 3.29
N GLY A 40 -5.18 7.85 3.54
CA GLY A 40 -4.59 6.54 3.82
C GLY A 40 -4.44 6.18 5.30
N HIS A 41 -4.97 6.99 6.26
CA HIS A 41 -5.01 6.60 7.67
C HIS A 41 -6.05 5.49 7.87
N VAL A 42 -5.69 4.46 8.60
CA VAL A 42 -6.58 3.33 8.90
C VAL A 42 -7.49 3.72 10.06
N ILE A 43 -8.80 3.65 9.84
CA ILE A 43 -9.79 3.80 10.93
C ILE A 43 -10.02 2.44 11.59
N THR A 44 -10.32 1.44 10.78
CA THR A 44 -10.40 0.04 11.22
C THR A 44 -10.04 -0.89 10.07
N SER A 45 -9.40 -2.00 10.40
CA SER A 45 -9.08 -3.05 9.44
C SER A 45 -10.20 -4.09 9.27
N GLY A 46 -11.32 -3.95 10.03
CA GLY A 46 -12.41 -4.92 9.99
C GLY A 46 -13.70 -4.34 10.54
N ILE A 47 -14.56 -3.75 9.70
CA ILE A 47 -15.85 -3.18 10.12
C ILE A 47 -16.86 -4.25 10.55
N GLU A 48 -16.70 -5.49 10.10
CA GLU A 48 -17.58 -6.59 10.48
C GLU A 48 -17.40 -6.96 11.96
N SER A 49 -16.17 -6.89 12.47
CA SER A 49 -15.84 -7.15 13.88
C SER A 49 -15.85 -5.90 14.77
N SER A 50 -15.68 -4.70 14.19
CA SER A 50 -15.54 -3.43 14.91
C SER A 50 -16.51 -2.36 14.39
N LYS A 51 -17.80 -2.67 14.31
CA LYS A 51 -18.83 -1.75 13.78
C LYS A 51 -18.93 -0.42 14.52
N LEU A 52 -18.61 -0.41 15.82
CA LEU A 52 -18.66 0.79 16.66
C LEU A 52 -17.54 1.79 16.34
N ASP A 53 -16.47 1.34 15.69
CA ASP A 53 -15.31 2.18 15.37
C ASP A 53 -15.45 2.94 14.04
N MET A 54 -16.59 2.79 13.35
CA MET A 54 -16.82 3.48 12.08
C MET A 54 -16.98 4.99 12.26
N GLN A 55 -16.22 5.75 11.47
CA GLN A 55 -16.18 7.20 11.54
C GLN A 55 -16.42 7.81 10.16
N LYS A 56 -17.14 8.95 10.10
CA LYS A 56 -17.32 9.69 8.84
C LYS A 56 -16.07 10.43 8.41
N PHE A 57 -15.30 10.91 9.38
CA PHE A 57 -14.07 11.68 9.18
C PHE A 57 -12.95 11.06 9.99
N CYS A 58 -11.74 11.19 9.50
CA CYS A 58 -10.52 10.77 10.18
C CYS A 58 -10.18 11.73 11.31
N GLU A 59 -9.92 11.22 12.50
CA GLU A 59 -9.52 12.02 13.67
C GLU A 59 -8.12 12.64 13.52
N ASP A 60 -7.20 11.97 12.77
CA ASP A 60 -5.85 12.47 12.56
C ASP A 60 -5.77 13.65 11.57
N CYS A 61 -6.62 13.68 10.54
CA CYS A 61 -6.49 14.66 9.45
C CYS A 61 -7.79 15.31 8.99
N GLY A 62 -8.92 15.02 9.62
CA GLY A 62 -10.24 15.59 9.31
C GLY A 62 -10.81 15.22 7.93
N LYS A 63 -10.15 14.36 7.15
CA LYS A 63 -10.61 13.98 5.81
C LYS A 63 -11.66 12.87 5.88
N PRO A 64 -12.57 12.80 4.89
CA PRO A 64 -13.59 11.76 4.84
C PRO A 64 -13.01 10.36 4.72
N THR A 65 -13.73 9.37 5.21
CA THR A 65 -13.37 7.96 5.19
C THR A 65 -14.14 7.19 4.14
N ILE A 66 -13.57 6.10 3.64
CA ILE A 66 -14.16 5.23 2.64
C ILE A 66 -14.00 3.75 3.02
N ILE A 67 -14.95 2.94 2.59
CA ILE A 67 -14.95 1.46 2.74
C ILE A 67 -14.99 0.74 1.40
N LYS A 68 -15.07 1.49 0.31
CA LYS A 68 -15.23 0.97 -1.06
C LYS A 68 -14.37 1.75 -2.05
N CYS A 69 -13.92 1.07 -3.09
CA CYS A 69 -13.26 1.69 -4.23
C CYS A 69 -14.20 2.71 -4.91
N HIS A 70 -13.68 3.91 -5.20
CA HIS A 70 -14.45 4.97 -5.88
C HIS A 70 -14.93 4.55 -7.28
N TYR A 71 -14.14 3.72 -7.98
CA TYR A 71 -14.40 3.36 -9.36
C TYR A 71 -15.35 2.16 -9.49
N CYS A 72 -15.03 1.04 -8.86
CA CYS A 72 -15.78 -0.21 -9.06
C CYS A 72 -16.68 -0.59 -7.87
N LYS A 73 -16.74 0.24 -6.82
CA LYS A 73 -17.55 0.04 -5.60
C LYS A 73 -17.24 -1.24 -4.81
N THR A 74 -16.19 -1.96 -5.18
CA THR A 74 -15.73 -3.13 -4.42
C THR A 74 -15.23 -2.69 -3.05
N ARG A 75 -15.51 -3.48 -2.01
CA ARG A 75 -15.06 -3.22 -0.64
C ARG A 75 -13.53 -3.20 -0.55
N ILE A 76 -12.99 -2.34 0.30
CA ILE A 76 -11.56 -2.32 0.59
C ILE A 76 -11.25 -3.55 1.44
N ARG A 77 -10.30 -4.37 0.98
CA ARG A 77 -9.92 -5.59 1.68
C ARG A 77 -9.22 -5.23 2.99
N GLY A 78 -9.78 -5.68 4.10
CA GLY A 78 -9.27 -5.50 5.45
C GLY A 78 -8.43 -6.68 5.94
N SER A 79 -8.42 -6.90 7.26
CA SER A 79 -7.73 -8.03 7.88
C SER A 79 -8.35 -9.37 7.47
N TYR A 80 -7.50 -10.39 7.35
CA TYR A 80 -7.95 -11.76 7.12
C TYR A 80 -8.39 -12.41 8.44
N ARG A 81 -9.59 -12.97 8.44
CA ARG A 81 -10.14 -13.74 9.57
C ARG A 81 -10.14 -15.23 9.26
N SER A 82 -9.63 -15.99 10.19
CA SER A 82 -9.74 -17.46 10.20
C SER A 82 -10.42 -17.88 11.50
N PRO A 83 -11.44 -18.78 11.47
CA PRO A 83 -12.22 -19.15 12.65
C PRO A 83 -11.37 -19.71 13.80
N ASN A 84 -10.26 -20.36 13.49
CA ASN A 84 -9.44 -21.09 14.47
C ASN A 84 -8.05 -20.48 14.71
N VAL A 85 -7.78 -19.28 14.20
CA VAL A 85 -6.47 -18.65 14.32
C VAL A 85 -6.60 -17.16 14.59
N VAL A 86 -6.02 -16.69 15.68
CA VAL A 86 -5.86 -15.27 15.95
C VAL A 86 -4.55 -14.82 15.25
N LEU A 87 -4.68 -14.09 14.15
CA LEU A 87 -3.54 -13.50 13.46
C LEU A 87 -3.30 -12.08 14.00
N ILE A 88 -2.22 -11.91 14.73
CA ILE A 88 -1.75 -10.58 15.15
C ILE A 88 -0.81 -10.08 14.05
N THR A 89 -1.37 -9.46 13.02
CA THR A 89 -0.61 -8.82 11.94
C THR A 89 -1.01 -7.36 11.84
N GLU A 90 -0.03 -6.50 11.65
CA GLU A 90 -0.29 -5.11 11.33
C GLU A 90 -0.99 -5.02 9.96
N TYR A 91 -2.10 -4.29 9.92
CA TYR A 91 -2.82 -4.08 8.66
C TYR A 91 -2.10 -3.04 7.82
N ILE A 92 -1.74 -3.42 6.61
CA ILE A 92 -1.13 -2.51 5.62
C ILE A 92 -2.20 -2.12 4.62
N VAL A 93 -2.43 -0.82 4.48
CA VAL A 93 -3.42 -0.26 3.55
C VAL A 93 -3.04 -0.63 2.10
N PRO A 94 -3.96 -1.23 1.32
CA PRO A 94 -3.67 -1.59 -0.05
C PRO A 94 -3.45 -0.35 -0.93
N LYS A 95 -2.47 -0.39 -1.81
CA LYS A 95 -2.17 0.69 -2.76
C LYS A 95 -3.20 0.75 -3.91
N PHE A 96 -3.62 -0.41 -4.40
CA PHE A 96 -4.49 -0.57 -5.56
C PHE A 96 -5.70 -1.44 -5.26
N CYS A 97 -6.80 -1.18 -5.96
CA CYS A 97 -8.01 -2.00 -5.86
C CYS A 97 -7.79 -3.38 -6.50
N TYR A 98 -7.97 -4.44 -5.73
CA TYR A 98 -7.74 -5.81 -6.21
C TYR A 98 -8.71 -6.25 -7.34
N LYS A 99 -9.84 -5.55 -7.55
CA LYS A 99 -10.82 -5.88 -8.58
C LYS A 99 -10.63 -5.11 -9.89
N CYS A 100 -10.32 -3.81 -9.82
CA CYS A 100 -10.19 -2.98 -11.02
C CYS A 100 -8.78 -2.46 -11.28
N GLY A 101 -7.80 -2.78 -10.42
CA GLY A 101 -6.40 -2.37 -10.55
C GLY A 101 -6.13 -0.88 -10.36
N ARG A 102 -7.15 -0.03 -10.22
CA ARG A 102 -6.94 1.41 -10.07
C ARG A 102 -6.39 1.78 -8.70
N PRO A 103 -5.53 2.81 -8.59
CA PRO A 103 -4.99 3.27 -7.32
C PRO A 103 -6.11 3.82 -6.43
N PHE A 104 -5.99 3.60 -5.13
CA PHE A 104 -6.82 4.27 -4.13
C PHE A 104 -6.44 5.75 -4.00
N PRO A 105 -7.31 6.62 -3.41
CA PRO A 105 -7.06 8.06 -3.30
C PRO A 105 -5.69 8.42 -2.71
N TRP A 106 -5.28 7.75 -1.64
CA TRP A 106 -3.98 7.97 -0.98
C TRP A 106 -2.79 7.62 -1.87
N THR A 107 -2.89 6.56 -2.67
CA THR A 107 -1.84 6.19 -3.63
C THR A 107 -1.80 7.19 -4.77
N LYS A 108 -2.96 7.57 -5.31
CA LYS A 108 -3.05 8.57 -6.37
C LYS A 108 -2.48 9.91 -5.91
N ALA A 109 -2.83 10.38 -4.71
CA ALA A 109 -2.31 11.63 -4.16
C ALA A 109 -0.78 11.62 -4.02
N LYS A 110 -0.18 10.50 -3.58
CA LYS A 110 1.28 10.35 -3.53
C LYS A 110 1.94 10.41 -4.91
N ILE A 111 1.34 9.75 -5.91
CA ILE A 111 1.83 9.79 -7.30
C ILE A 111 1.76 11.22 -7.85
N ASP A 112 0.61 11.89 -7.67
CA ASP A 112 0.39 13.24 -8.17
C ASP A 112 1.36 14.23 -7.50
N ALA A 113 1.55 14.17 -6.19
CA ALA A 113 2.50 15.01 -5.46
C ALA A 113 3.96 14.78 -5.91
N ALA A 114 4.35 13.51 -6.11
CA ALA A 114 5.68 13.20 -6.62
C ALA A 114 5.92 13.73 -8.03
N ARG A 115 4.91 13.65 -8.90
CA ARG A 115 4.98 14.22 -10.26
C ARG A 115 5.06 15.75 -10.25
N GLU A 116 4.32 16.39 -9.36
CA GLU A 116 4.36 17.83 -9.17
C GLU A 116 5.76 18.29 -8.73
N LEU A 117 6.37 17.61 -7.74
CA LEU A 117 7.73 17.90 -7.32
C LEU A 117 8.76 17.77 -8.43
N VAL A 118 8.60 16.77 -9.32
CA VAL A 118 9.46 16.59 -10.49
C VAL A 118 9.29 17.78 -11.46
N GLU A 119 8.09 18.33 -11.62
CA GLU A 119 7.86 19.51 -12.49
C GLU A 119 8.54 20.76 -11.95
N PHE A 120 8.53 20.99 -10.65
CA PHE A 120 9.15 22.16 -10.02
C PHE A 120 10.68 22.11 -9.99
N GLU A 121 11.30 20.96 -10.34
CA GLU A 121 12.75 20.85 -10.30
C GLU A 121 13.39 21.42 -11.59
N ASP A 122 14.15 22.50 -11.42
CA ASP A 122 14.78 23.23 -12.57
C ASP A 122 16.10 22.61 -13.05
N LYS A 123 16.74 21.77 -12.21
CA LYS A 123 18.06 21.17 -12.52
C LYS A 123 17.99 19.99 -13.51
N ILE A 124 16.79 19.55 -13.86
CA ILE A 124 16.54 18.44 -14.78
C ILE A 124 15.78 18.92 -16.02
N ASN A 125 16.17 18.40 -17.18
CA ASN A 125 15.55 18.77 -18.44
C ASN A 125 14.21 18.05 -18.66
N THR A 126 13.44 18.46 -19.67
CA THR A 126 12.11 17.92 -19.98
C THR A 126 12.11 16.40 -20.21
N LYS A 127 13.15 15.87 -20.89
CA LYS A 127 13.28 14.41 -21.14
C LYS A 127 13.51 13.65 -19.85
N GLU A 128 14.31 14.20 -18.95
CA GLU A 128 14.57 13.60 -17.63
C GLU A 128 13.33 13.65 -16.74
N LYS A 129 12.54 14.74 -16.78
CA LYS A 129 11.27 14.84 -16.09
C LYS A 129 10.30 13.74 -16.53
N GLU A 130 10.18 13.50 -17.82
CA GLU A 130 9.32 12.44 -18.36
C GLU A 130 9.78 11.04 -17.94
N LEU A 131 11.09 10.79 -18.01
CA LEU A 131 11.66 9.52 -17.53
C LEU A 131 11.41 9.28 -16.03
N LEU A 132 11.50 10.35 -15.21
CA LEU A 132 11.22 10.26 -13.77
C LEU A 132 9.76 9.95 -13.50
N LYS A 133 8.82 10.65 -14.17
CA LYS A 133 7.38 10.41 -14.01
C LYS A 133 7.00 8.97 -14.33
N ASN A 134 7.53 8.43 -15.44
CA ASN A 134 7.29 7.04 -15.82
C ASN A 134 7.93 6.05 -14.82
N SER A 135 9.10 6.38 -14.27
CA SER A 135 9.77 5.55 -13.27
C SER A 135 9.02 5.54 -11.92
N LEU A 136 8.35 6.63 -11.54
CA LEU A 136 7.57 6.69 -10.31
C LEU A 136 6.41 5.68 -10.31
N ASP A 137 5.73 5.50 -11.42
CA ASP A 137 4.63 4.53 -11.54
C ASP A 137 5.12 3.10 -11.31
N ASP A 138 6.26 2.74 -11.91
CA ASP A 138 6.87 1.42 -11.75
C ASP A 138 7.38 1.18 -10.31
N ILE A 139 7.96 2.20 -9.67
CA ILE A 139 8.44 2.12 -8.28
C ILE A 139 7.26 1.94 -7.31
N ILE A 140 6.19 2.70 -7.47
CA ILE A 140 5.03 2.65 -6.58
C ILE A 140 4.25 1.34 -6.75
N ALA A 141 4.16 0.84 -7.98
CA ALA A 141 3.49 -0.42 -8.29
C ALA A 141 4.27 -1.66 -7.84
N GLU A 142 5.56 -1.53 -7.50
CA GLU A 142 6.44 -2.65 -7.14
C GLU A 142 6.35 -3.81 -8.15
N ASN A 143 6.45 -3.48 -9.44
CA ASN A 143 6.38 -4.42 -10.54
C ASN A 143 7.79 -4.95 -10.94
N PRO A 144 7.92 -5.90 -11.88
CA PRO A 144 9.24 -6.41 -12.30
C PRO A 144 10.22 -5.36 -12.86
N LYS A 145 9.73 -4.16 -13.23
CA LYS A 145 10.58 -3.05 -13.71
C LYS A 145 11.06 -2.13 -12.60
N THR A 146 10.61 -2.33 -11.35
CA THR A 146 10.90 -1.46 -10.19
C THR A 146 12.40 -1.25 -9.99
N GLU A 147 13.21 -2.30 -10.10
CA GLU A 147 14.66 -2.20 -9.91
C GLU A 147 15.29 -1.29 -10.97
N MET A 148 14.97 -1.48 -12.23
CA MET A 148 15.45 -0.63 -13.33
C MET A 148 14.95 0.81 -13.21
N ALA A 149 13.69 0.99 -12.81
CA ALA A 149 13.10 2.30 -12.55
C ALA A 149 13.82 3.02 -11.39
N ALA A 150 14.17 2.30 -10.33
CA ALA A 150 14.93 2.84 -9.20
C ALA A 150 16.36 3.25 -9.59
N ILE A 151 17.03 2.50 -10.46
CA ILE A 151 18.36 2.86 -10.99
C ILE A 151 18.28 4.16 -11.80
N LYS A 152 17.33 4.26 -12.73
CA LYS A 152 17.10 5.47 -13.54
C LYS A 152 16.78 6.68 -12.64
N PHE A 153 15.90 6.48 -11.67
CA PHE A 153 15.53 7.50 -10.70
C PHE A 153 16.77 8.00 -9.94
N LYS A 154 17.58 7.12 -9.36
CA LYS A 154 18.81 7.47 -8.63
C LYS A 154 19.79 8.22 -9.51
N HIS A 155 19.97 7.79 -10.76
CA HIS A 155 20.90 8.43 -11.69
C HIS A 155 20.52 9.89 -11.99
N ILE A 156 19.24 10.15 -12.24
CA ILE A 156 18.77 11.51 -12.53
C ILE A 156 18.77 12.35 -11.24
N MET A 157 18.32 11.79 -10.12
CA MET A 157 18.26 12.48 -8.83
C MET A 157 19.64 12.82 -8.25
N ALA A 158 20.71 12.17 -8.68
CA ALA A 158 22.07 12.57 -8.31
C ALA A 158 22.42 14.00 -8.72
N LYS A 159 21.74 14.56 -9.73
CA LYS A 159 21.90 15.96 -10.18
C LYS A 159 21.18 16.97 -9.26
N VAL A 160 20.17 16.54 -8.53
CA VAL A 160 19.24 17.39 -7.77
C VAL A 160 19.62 17.50 -6.29
N GLY A 161 20.25 16.47 -5.75
CA GLY A 161 20.60 16.37 -4.34
C GLY A 161 19.71 15.40 -3.56
N GLN A 162 20.26 14.87 -2.48
CA GLN A 162 19.65 13.75 -1.74
C GLN A 162 18.33 14.12 -1.04
N GLU A 163 18.20 15.35 -0.54
CA GLU A 163 16.99 15.78 0.16
C GLU A 163 15.77 15.87 -0.76
N THR A 164 15.92 16.48 -1.93
CA THR A 164 14.84 16.58 -2.91
C THR A 164 14.44 15.19 -3.44
N ALA A 165 15.44 14.32 -3.69
CA ALA A 165 15.19 12.93 -4.10
C ALA A 165 14.36 12.17 -3.05
N LYS A 166 14.65 12.37 -1.75
CA LYS A 166 13.89 11.75 -0.66
C LYS A 166 12.45 12.26 -0.60
N LYS A 167 12.23 13.57 -0.72
CA LYS A 167 10.88 14.17 -0.75
C LYS A 167 10.02 13.62 -1.89
N ILE A 168 10.58 13.50 -3.09
CA ILE A 168 9.88 12.93 -4.25
C ILE A 168 9.46 11.47 -4.01
N LEU A 169 10.34 10.65 -3.41
CA LEU A 169 10.04 9.23 -3.14
C LEU A 169 9.03 9.02 -2.02
N THR A 170 9.07 9.85 -0.98
CA THR A 170 8.20 9.68 0.20
C THR A 170 6.87 10.40 0.07
N GLY A 171 6.77 11.40 -0.81
CA GLY A 171 5.60 12.28 -0.94
C GLY A 171 5.34 13.09 0.35
N GLN A 172 6.36 13.27 1.19
CA GLN A 172 6.26 14.04 2.43
C GLN A 172 6.79 15.45 2.18
N ASN A 173 5.88 16.40 2.23
CA ASN A 173 6.24 17.80 2.47
C ASN A 173 6.58 17.95 3.97
N ALA A 174 7.67 18.63 4.26
CA ALA A 174 8.10 18.96 5.62
C ALA A 174 7.03 19.77 6.35
#